data_538bf5e8b64044046090e10ba1046b37
#
_entry.id   538bf5e8b64044046090e10ba1046b37
#
_cell.length_a   1.000
_cell.length_b   1.000
_cell.length_c   1.000
_cell.angle_alpha   90.00
_cell.angle_beta   90.00
_cell.angle_gamma   90.00
#
_symmetry.space_group_name_H-M   'P 1'
#
loop_
_entity.id
_entity.type
_entity.pdbx_description
1 polymer ?
#
loop_
_entity_poly.entity_id
_entity_poly.type
_entity_poly.pdbx_seq_one_letter_code
_entity_poly.pdbx_strand_id
1 'polypeptide(L)'
;MHHSSEKPKTKNSIFTILIALIFIYGMGHLVPAFIPASTPPLFSLNGPSTAYAEEDEDDEEDEEDEEDEEEEDEEDGGEEAAEGEEEGEDLSYLTDIGPAKDHEFEEFSFFGLSNRKFTWAAAQLHILFASFILGCPMFVVIMEVMGARRTQGVRKAIILSNVFLGILVGVVIGITFEVIVGIHHGVLYGMWACAFGALFVSFLNYFHRCMNLKVSGIVGAIFGTIISCALTPVETYHADGVILAAVTGLVGGLLANGLMFAQSDFKFERLAHEITKVIGFAYSFTALTGGLFLFVMLVAYSDFISYLVSSFPVLFMVAYPTLFILETIVMYIYVYSWDPLNKSNKKGRHIVLGVILNVLGLSLLVALDGPATFMQTPPLPLNEITNISEWSKITNAAWMPLNYHRLVGNGTFGGYMVCVIGAYMYLWSEKKEEKEYYDWVGYIGNIIGVAIMIPLPAMGYIFVREIYQYDATIGMYIMSDRESMFMLVQGLLVGTMFSAS
;
A
#
# COMPACT_ATOMS: atom_id res chain seq x y z
N MET A 1 43.31 -2.92 38.67
CA MET A 1 42.91 -3.33 37.32
C MET A 1 41.60 -2.60 37.03
N HIS A 2 41.74 -1.47 36.33
CA HIS A 2 40.56 -0.67 35.92
C HIS A 2 40.00 -1.29 34.64
N HIS A 3 38.80 -1.86 34.74
CA HIS A 3 37.98 -2.16 33.56
C HIS A 3 37.25 -0.90 33.16
N SER A 4 37.72 -0.22 32.13
CA SER A 4 37.00 0.80 31.41
C SER A 4 35.90 0.13 30.60
N SER A 5 34.65 0.30 31.02
CA SER A 5 33.50 -0.12 30.20
C SER A 5 33.35 0.86 29.04
N GLU A 6 33.85 0.49 27.88
CA GLU A 6 33.47 1.17 26.64
C GLU A 6 31.97 0.97 26.38
N LYS A 7 31.24 2.07 26.40
CA LYS A 7 29.83 2.09 25.96
C LYS A 7 29.77 1.82 24.45
N PRO A 8 28.88 0.97 23.97
CA PRO A 8 28.81 0.66 22.54
C PRO A 8 28.44 1.89 21.72
N LYS A 9 29.18 2.13 20.63
CA LYS A 9 29.01 3.21 19.64
C LYS A 9 27.71 3.09 18.77
N THR A 10 26.65 2.47 19.28
CA THR A 10 25.45 2.12 18.49
C THR A 10 24.58 3.30 18.06
N LYS A 11 24.69 4.48 18.72
CA LYS A 11 23.85 5.63 18.36
C LYS A 11 24.18 6.28 17.01
N ASN A 12 25.43 6.23 16.60
CA ASN A 12 25.87 6.86 15.35
C ASN A 12 25.62 5.97 14.11
N SER A 13 25.57 4.65 14.27
CA SER A 13 25.36 3.72 13.14
C SER A 13 23.92 3.75 12.59
N ILE A 14 22.90 3.89 13.44
CA ILE A 14 21.50 3.95 13.00
C ILE A 14 21.24 5.19 12.14
N PHE A 15 21.79 6.34 12.56
CA PHE A 15 21.67 7.58 11.79
C PHE A 15 22.36 7.48 10.43
N THR A 16 23.54 6.85 10.39
CA THR A 16 24.29 6.62 9.14
C THR A 16 23.56 5.64 8.20
N ILE A 17 22.93 4.59 8.75
CA ILE A 17 22.10 3.66 7.95
C ILE A 17 20.94 4.40 7.31
N LEU A 18 20.21 5.21 8.07
CA LEU A 18 19.08 5.99 7.55
C LEU A 18 19.52 6.98 6.47
N ILE A 19 20.64 7.67 6.66
CA ILE A 19 21.21 8.55 5.63
C ILE A 19 21.61 7.77 4.38
N ALA A 20 22.26 6.61 4.53
CA ALA A 20 22.63 5.76 3.40
C ALA A 20 21.39 5.27 2.63
N LEU A 21 20.32 4.89 3.33
CA LEU A 21 19.06 4.49 2.73
C LEU A 21 18.36 5.62 1.99
N ILE A 22 18.34 6.82 2.59
CA ILE A 22 17.82 8.03 1.94
C ILE A 22 18.64 8.34 0.68
N PHE A 23 19.98 8.17 0.75
CA PHE A 23 20.85 8.46 -0.39
C PHE A 23 20.65 7.45 -1.52
N ILE A 24 20.60 6.15 -1.21
CA ILE A 24 20.38 5.08 -2.21
C ILE A 24 19.01 5.20 -2.87
N TYR A 25 17.97 5.39 -2.09
CA TYR A 25 16.60 5.55 -2.61
C TYR A 25 16.44 6.89 -3.34
N GLY A 26 16.95 7.97 -2.76
CA GLY A 26 16.90 9.32 -3.35
C GLY A 26 17.69 9.41 -4.65
N MET A 27 18.85 8.77 -4.76
CA MET A 27 19.63 8.74 -6.01
C MET A 27 18.91 7.99 -7.12
N GLY A 28 18.24 6.88 -6.82
CA GLY A 28 17.46 6.13 -7.82
C GLY A 28 16.28 6.92 -8.39
N HIS A 29 15.67 7.76 -7.59
CA HIS A 29 14.51 8.56 -7.99
C HIS A 29 14.81 10.02 -8.37
N LEU A 30 15.94 10.59 -7.91
CA LEU A 30 16.34 11.96 -8.24
C LEU A 30 17.07 12.08 -9.59
N VAL A 31 17.74 11.02 -10.05
CA VAL A 31 18.46 11.06 -11.33
C VAL A 31 17.56 11.49 -12.50
N PRO A 32 16.33 10.98 -12.66
CA PRO A 32 15.43 11.46 -13.73
C PRO A 32 14.97 12.91 -13.56
N ALA A 33 14.91 13.42 -12.33
CA ALA A 33 14.46 14.81 -12.08
C ALA A 33 15.50 15.87 -12.51
N PHE A 34 16.77 15.48 -12.66
CA PHE A 34 17.86 16.36 -13.09
C PHE A 34 18.22 16.24 -14.58
N ILE A 35 17.57 15.32 -15.32
CA ILE A 35 17.77 15.23 -16.78
C ILE A 35 16.97 16.38 -17.42
N PRO A 36 17.63 17.31 -18.17
CA PRO A 36 16.91 18.37 -18.86
C PRO A 36 15.90 17.80 -19.85
N ALA A 37 14.71 18.39 -19.90
CA ALA A 37 13.63 17.99 -20.83
C ALA A 37 14.02 18.08 -22.32
N SER A 38 15.18 18.67 -22.64
CA SER A 38 15.71 18.86 -23.99
C SER A 38 16.68 17.75 -24.46
N THR A 39 16.96 16.74 -23.64
CA THR A 39 17.74 15.59 -24.10
C THR A 39 16.87 14.66 -24.95
N PRO A 40 17.23 14.40 -26.23
CA PRO A 40 16.48 13.43 -27.02
C PRO A 40 16.51 12.07 -26.33
N PRO A 41 15.43 11.28 -26.44
CA PRO A 41 15.36 9.96 -25.79
C PRO A 41 16.53 9.09 -26.28
N LEU A 42 17.24 8.48 -25.33
CA LEU A 42 18.41 7.61 -25.59
C LEU A 42 18.08 6.37 -26.43
N PHE A 43 16.78 6.07 -26.57
CA PHE A 43 16.25 5.02 -27.44
C PHE A 43 14.96 5.53 -28.11
N SER A 44 15.09 6.04 -29.32
CA SER A 44 13.98 6.19 -30.23
C SER A 44 13.75 4.83 -30.93
N LEU A 45 12.91 3.99 -30.38
CA LEU A 45 12.27 2.94 -31.15
C LEU A 45 11.16 3.64 -31.92
N ASN A 46 11.36 3.80 -33.24
CA ASN A 46 10.35 4.26 -34.17
C ASN A 46 9.17 3.26 -34.19
N GLY A 47 8.24 3.40 -33.24
CA GLY A 47 6.89 2.96 -33.38
C GLY A 47 6.08 4.05 -34.07
N PRO A 48 4.99 3.72 -34.82
CA PRO A 48 4.21 4.74 -35.49
C PRO A 48 3.65 5.71 -34.46
N SER A 49 4.13 6.97 -34.54
CA SER A 49 3.51 8.07 -33.83
C SER A 49 2.10 8.18 -34.41
N THR A 50 1.09 7.96 -33.62
CA THR A 50 -0.23 8.51 -33.90
C THR A 50 -0.11 10.02 -33.69
N ALA A 51 0.37 10.68 -34.74
CA ALA A 51 0.16 12.11 -34.90
C ALA A 51 -1.36 12.29 -34.93
N TYR A 52 -1.88 13.02 -33.97
CA TYR A 52 -3.16 13.69 -34.15
C TYR A 52 -2.97 14.59 -35.34
N ALA A 53 -3.70 14.32 -36.42
CA ALA A 53 -3.77 15.16 -37.58
C ALA A 53 -4.28 16.54 -37.13
N GLU A 54 -3.43 17.54 -37.18
CA GLU A 54 -3.86 18.90 -37.41
C GLU A 54 -4.46 18.87 -38.82
N GLU A 55 -5.77 19.04 -38.91
CA GLU A 55 -6.43 19.38 -40.16
C GLU A 55 -5.98 20.80 -40.53
N ASP A 56 -4.96 20.87 -41.38
CA ASP A 56 -4.67 22.08 -42.12
C ASP A 56 -5.84 22.32 -43.09
N GLU A 57 -6.54 23.44 -42.88
CA GLU A 57 -7.44 24.04 -43.85
C GLU A 57 -6.56 24.55 -44.99
N ASP A 58 -6.52 23.83 -46.10
CA ASP A 58 -6.06 24.35 -47.40
C ASP A 58 -7.27 24.49 -48.32
N ASP A 59 -7.46 25.76 -48.72
CA ASP A 59 -8.33 26.27 -49.73
C ASP A 59 -8.28 25.48 -51.04
N GLU A 60 -9.42 25.06 -51.56
CA GLU A 60 -9.66 25.03 -53.03
C GLU A 60 -11.09 25.50 -53.31
N GLU A 61 -11.14 26.62 -54.03
CA GLU A 61 -12.28 27.18 -54.74
C GLU A 61 -12.74 26.20 -55.80
N ASP A 62 -14.04 26.05 -56.00
CA ASP A 62 -14.74 26.42 -57.27
C ASP A 62 -16.12 25.75 -57.40
N GLU A 63 -17.03 26.67 -57.88
CA GLU A 63 -18.19 26.52 -58.79
C GLU A 63 -19.50 25.97 -58.28
N GLU A 64 -20.42 26.91 -58.10
CA GLU A 64 -21.74 27.11 -58.68
C GLU A 64 -22.63 25.88 -58.92
N ASP A 65 -23.82 25.95 -58.32
CA ASP A 65 -25.08 26.07 -59.07
C ASP A 65 -26.27 26.33 -58.13
N GLU A 66 -27.09 27.26 -58.61
CA GLU A 66 -28.35 27.75 -58.07
C GLU A 66 -29.44 26.69 -58.08
N GLU A 67 -30.43 26.75 -57.19
CA GLU A 67 -31.85 26.94 -57.50
C GLU A 67 -32.72 26.82 -56.21
N ASP A 68 -33.34 27.90 -55.91
CA ASP A 68 -34.76 28.29 -55.69
C ASP A 68 -35.67 27.53 -54.73
N GLU A 69 -36.22 28.35 -53.81
CA GLU A 69 -37.63 28.49 -53.42
C GLU A 69 -38.31 27.30 -52.69
N GLU A 70 -39.00 27.45 -51.61
CA GLU A 70 -40.19 28.27 -51.28
C GLU A 70 -40.43 28.30 -49.78
N GLU A 71 -41.02 29.43 -49.37
CA GLU A 71 -41.64 29.73 -48.06
C GLU A 71 -42.90 28.91 -47.84
N GLU A 72 -43.22 28.56 -46.59
CA GLU A 72 -44.60 28.66 -46.07
C GLU A 72 -44.60 28.81 -44.54
N ASP A 73 -45.20 29.94 -44.16
CA ASP A 73 -45.63 30.26 -42.82
C ASP A 73 -46.76 29.32 -42.30
N GLU A 74 -46.78 29.06 -41.01
CA GLU A 74 -48.05 29.09 -40.25
C GLU A 74 -47.85 29.26 -38.76
N GLU A 75 -48.64 30.12 -38.23
CA GLU A 75 -48.78 30.65 -36.87
C GLU A 75 -49.35 29.69 -35.83
N ASP A 76 -49.04 30.02 -34.61
CA ASP A 76 -49.98 30.22 -33.47
C ASP A 76 -50.14 29.08 -32.46
N GLY A 77 -50.00 29.45 -31.18
CA GLY A 77 -50.49 28.71 -30.03
C GLY A 77 -49.69 28.81 -28.76
N GLY A 78 -49.78 29.96 -28.08
CA GLY A 78 -49.11 30.16 -26.80
C GLY A 78 -49.74 29.35 -25.65
N GLU A 79 -48.93 28.87 -24.73
CA GLU A 79 -49.31 28.70 -23.32
C GLU A 79 -48.11 29.10 -22.45
N GLU A 80 -48.32 30.16 -21.68
CA GLU A 80 -47.48 30.62 -20.61
C GLU A 80 -47.43 29.55 -19.50
N ALA A 81 -46.27 28.93 -19.30
CA ALA A 81 -45.98 28.22 -18.05
C ALA A 81 -44.84 28.96 -17.35
N ALA A 82 -45.07 29.38 -16.14
CA ALA A 82 -44.20 30.12 -15.27
C ALA A 82 -42.85 29.36 -15.08
N GLU A 83 -41.80 29.92 -15.58
CA GLU A 83 -40.43 29.52 -15.25
C GLU A 83 -40.08 30.04 -13.85
N GLY A 84 -40.02 29.10 -12.90
CA GLY A 84 -39.26 29.31 -11.68
C GLY A 84 -37.80 29.31 -12.07
N GLU A 85 -37.16 30.43 -11.95
CA GLU A 85 -35.69 30.53 -12.01
C GLU A 85 -35.08 29.70 -10.85
N GLU A 86 -34.83 28.40 -11.07
CA GLU A 86 -33.79 27.71 -10.34
C GLU A 86 -32.47 28.29 -10.84
N GLU A 87 -31.77 29.04 -9.98
CA GLU A 87 -30.35 29.36 -10.17
C GLU A 87 -29.61 28.03 -10.29
N GLY A 88 -29.50 27.53 -11.51
CA GLY A 88 -28.63 26.41 -11.83
C GLY A 88 -27.20 26.84 -11.53
N GLU A 89 -26.58 26.25 -10.51
CA GLU A 89 -25.15 26.38 -10.31
C GLU A 89 -24.47 26.12 -11.65
N ASP A 90 -23.64 27.05 -12.09
CA ASP A 90 -22.84 26.93 -13.31
C ASP A 90 -21.84 25.80 -13.16
N LEU A 91 -22.24 24.59 -13.57
CA LEU A 91 -21.41 23.39 -13.59
C LEU A 91 -20.56 23.29 -14.86
N SER A 92 -20.43 24.39 -15.63
CA SER A 92 -19.62 24.41 -16.84
C SER A 92 -18.16 24.03 -16.60
N TYR A 93 -17.65 24.26 -15.37
CA TYR A 93 -16.30 23.82 -14.98
C TYR A 93 -16.13 22.28 -14.87
N LEU A 94 -17.25 21.52 -14.76
CA LEU A 94 -17.23 20.05 -14.71
C LEU A 94 -17.35 19.40 -16.08
N THR A 95 -17.80 20.14 -17.09
CA THR A 95 -17.95 19.63 -18.46
C THR A 95 -16.75 19.91 -19.35
N ASP A 96 -15.88 20.83 -18.94
CA ASP A 96 -14.62 21.13 -19.63
C ASP A 96 -13.53 20.17 -19.13
N ILE A 97 -13.70 18.86 -19.43
CA ILE A 97 -12.65 17.84 -19.26
C ILE A 97 -11.70 17.89 -20.48
N GLY A 98 -11.39 19.08 -20.92
CA GLY A 98 -10.27 19.32 -21.81
C GLY A 98 -8.96 19.12 -21.04
N PRO A 99 -7.81 19.02 -21.73
CA PRO A 99 -6.52 19.09 -21.08
C PRO A 99 -6.53 20.32 -20.18
N ALA A 100 -6.18 20.13 -18.89
CA ALA A 100 -6.25 21.18 -17.89
C ALA A 100 -5.68 22.46 -18.53
N LYS A 101 -6.54 23.47 -18.74
CA LYS A 101 -6.08 24.77 -19.22
C LYS A 101 -4.87 25.09 -18.37
N ASP A 102 -3.77 25.45 -19.01
CA ASP A 102 -2.57 25.88 -18.31
C ASP A 102 -2.99 26.98 -17.33
N HIS A 103 -3.43 26.57 -16.15
CA HIS A 103 -3.46 27.48 -15.03
C HIS A 103 -2.01 27.90 -14.87
N GLU A 104 -1.72 29.14 -15.17
CA GLU A 104 -0.49 29.79 -14.78
C GLU A 104 -0.45 29.71 -13.25
N PHE A 105 -0.05 28.52 -12.74
CA PHE A 105 0.33 28.40 -11.35
C PHE A 105 1.49 29.37 -11.19
N GLU A 106 1.36 30.36 -10.31
CA GLU A 106 2.50 31.15 -9.90
C GLU A 106 3.60 30.18 -9.56
N GLU A 107 4.61 30.06 -10.42
CA GLU A 107 5.71 29.13 -10.24
C GLU A 107 6.52 29.57 -9.03
N PHE A 108 6.12 29.06 -7.88
CA PHE A 108 6.89 29.20 -6.66
C PHE A 108 8.12 28.29 -6.77
N SER A 109 9.25 28.88 -7.12
CA SER A 109 10.52 28.17 -7.22
C SER A 109 11.15 28.02 -5.83
N PHE A 110 11.04 26.84 -5.22
CA PHE A 110 11.73 26.54 -3.99
C PHE A 110 13.05 25.81 -4.30
N PHE A 111 14.18 26.38 -3.92
CA PHE A 111 15.52 25.85 -4.24
C PHE A 111 15.75 25.59 -5.75
N GLY A 112 15.14 26.36 -6.62
CA GLY A 112 15.25 26.18 -8.08
C GLY A 112 14.45 24.99 -8.63
N LEU A 113 13.61 24.37 -7.82
CA LEU A 113 12.68 23.31 -8.24
C LEU A 113 11.27 23.91 -8.46
N SER A 114 10.59 23.50 -9.52
CA SER A 114 9.18 23.85 -9.72
C SER A 114 8.31 23.19 -8.62
N ASN A 115 7.13 23.75 -8.38
CA ASN A 115 6.15 23.22 -7.41
C ASN A 115 5.95 21.71 -7.55
N ARG A 116 5.75 21.24 -8.78
CA ARG A 116 5.56 19.80 -9.07
C ARG A 116 6.75 18.95 -8.63
N LYS A 117 7.97 19.36 -8.95
CA LYS A 117 9.19 18.61 -8.59
C LYS A 117 9.43 18.62 -7.09
N PHE A 118 9.18 19.75 -6.43
CA PHE A 118 9.35 19.87 -5.00
C PHE A 118 8.33 19.01 -4.23
N THR A 119 7.05 19.09 -4.62
CA THR A 119 5.98 18.27 -4.06
C THR A 119 6.25 16.78 -4.25
N TRP A 120 6.69 16.39 -5.46
CA TRP A 120 7.07 15.01 -5.73
C TRP A 120 8.21 14.54 -4.82
N ALA A 121 9.26 15.35 -4.65
CA ALA A 121 10.39 15.00 -3.77
C ALA A 121 9.97 14.86 -2.30
N ALA A 122 9.12 15.77 -1.80
CA ALA A 122 8.57 15.70 -0.44
C ALA A 122 7.70 14.44 -0.25
N ALA A 123 6.86 14.12 -1.24
CA ALA A 123 6.04 12.91 -1.24
C ALA A 123 6.90 11.64 -1.22
N GLN A 124 7.92 11.54 -2.08
CA GLN A 124 8.80 10.36 -2.13
C GLN A 124 9.55 10.17 -0.80
N LEU A 125 10.05 11.26 -0.21
CA LEU A 125 10.71 11.21 1.09
C LEU A 125 9.76 10.71 2.18
N HIS A 126 8.52 11.19 2.19
CA HIS A 126 7.51 10.72 3.14
C HIS A 126 7.15 9.24 2.91
N ILE A 127 6.90 8.83 1.68
CA ILE A 127 6.53 7.45 1.31
C ILE A 127 7.62 6.46 1.73
N LEU A 128 8.89 6.81 1.59
CA LEU A 128 10.01 5.97 2.03
C LEU A 128 9.89 5.60 3.51
N PHE A 129 9.71 6.59 4.38
CA PHE A 129 9.56 6.35 5.81
C PHE A 129 8.21 5.72 6.17
N ALA A 130 7.13 6.11 5.49
CA ALA A 130 5.81 5.53 5.70
C ALA A 130 5.79 4.02 5.35
N SER A 131 6.39 3.63 4.23
CA SER A 131 6.51 2.21 3.85
C SER A 131 7.33 1.40 4.86
N PHE A 132 8.37 2.01 5.44
CA PHE A 132 9.15 1.40 6.52
C PHE A 132 8.29 1.15 7.76
N ILE A 133 7.50 2.15 8.17
CA ILE A 133 6.63 2.07 9.35
C ILE A 133 5.46 1.10 9.14
N LEU A 134 5.00 0.91 7.93
CA LEU A 134 3.95 -0.07 7.61
C LEU A 134 4.51 -1.50 7.45
N GLY A 135 5.67 -1.66 6.82
CA GLY A 135 6.23 -2.98 6.52
C GLY A 135 7.00 -3.61 7.68
N CYS A 136 7.87 -2.86 8.34
CA CYS A 136 8.73 -3.42 9.40
C CYS A 136 7.97 -3.90 10.64
N PRO A 137 6.91 -3.25 11.14
CA PRO A 137 6.13 -3.78 12.26
C PRO A 137 5.48 -5.13 11.98
N MET A 138 5.02 -5.39 10.74
CA MET A 138 4.50 -6.72 10.37
C MET A 138 5.58 -7.79 10.51
N PHE A 139 6.78 -7.51 9.99
CA PHE A 139 7.94 -8.37 10.14
C PHE A 139 8.30 -8.60 11.62
N VAL A 140 8.36 -7.52 12.41
CA VAL A 140 8.77 -7.58 13.82
C VAL A 140 7.83 -8.42 14.67
N VAL A 141 6.52 -8.32 14.48
CA VAL A 141 5.54 -9.13 15.24
C VAL A 141 5.77 -10.63 14.98
N ILE A 142 6.07 -11.03 13.76
CA ILE A 142 6.39 -12.43 13.43
C ILE A 142 7.65 -12.87 14.15
N MET A 143 8.72 -12.07 14.09
CA MET A 143 9.99 -12.35 14.74
C MET A 143 9.85 -12.41 16.27
N GLU A 144 9.07 -11.48 16.84
CA GLU A 144 8.79 -11.45 18.27
C GLU A 144 8.02 -12.70 18.75
N VAL A 145 7.02 -13.13 17.96
CA VAL A 145 6.29 -14.37 18.23
C VAL A 145 7.24 -15.57 18.16
N MET A 146 8.13 -15.64 17.17
CA MET A 146 9.08 -16.75 17.02
C MET A 146 10.13 -16.76 18.16
N GLY A 147 10.58 -15.60 18.60
CA GLY A 147 11.57 -15.47 19.68
C GLY A 147 11.03 -15.72 21.09
N ALA A 148 9.77 -15.40 21.33
CA ALA A 148 9.21 -15.39 22.67
C ALA A 148 9.07 -16.77 23.30
N ARG A 149 9.40 -16.90 24.58
CA ARG A 149 9.13 -18.12 25.38
C ARG A 149 7.63 -18.40 25.46
N ARG A 150 7.21 -19.63 25.29
CA ARG A 150 5.80 -20.07 25.24
C ARG A 150 5.11 -20.06 26.61
N THR A 151 5.11 -18.91 27.30
CA THR A 151 4.30 -18.71 28.52
C THR A 151 2.81 -18.68 28.19
N GLN A 152 1.94 -18.81 29.21
CA GLN A 152 0.49 -18.75 29.00
C GLN A 152 0.04 -17.45 28.35
N GLY A 153 0.62 -16.30 28.76
CA GLY A 153 0.32 -14.99 28.19
C GLY A 153 0.74 -14.88 26.71
N VAL A 154 1.91 -15.42 26.36
CA VAL A 154 2.39 -15.47 24.97
C VAL A 154 1.50 -16.37 24.11
N ARG A 155 1.08 -17.55 24.61
CA ARG A 155 0.18 -18.43 23.86
C ARG A 155 -1.17 -17.77 23.53
N LYS A 156 -1.72 -16.95 24.43
CA LYS A 156 -2.93 -16.15 24.16
C LYS A 156 -2.67 -15.09 23.08
N ALA A 157 -1.53 -14.41 23.15
CA ALA A 157 -1.15 -13.42 22.14
C ALA A 157 -0.93 -14.06 20.75
N ILE A 158 -0.37 -15.27 20.69
CA ILE A 158 -0.19 -16.02 19.45
C ILE A 158 -1.55 -16.31 18.76
N ILE A 159 -2.62 -16.57 19.51
CA ILE A 159 -3.95 -16.75 18.89
C ILE A 159 -4.34 -15.50 18.08
N LEU A 160 -4.19 -14.30 18.67
CA LEU A 160 -4.49 -13.04 17.99
C LEU A 160 -3.56 -12.81 16.79
N SER A 161 -2.26 -13.07 16.97
CA SER A 161 -1.28 -12.97 15.89
C SER A 161 -1.59 -13.91 14.73
N ASN A 162 -2.03 -15.14 15.01
CA ASN A 162 -2.40 -16.12 14.00
C ASN A 162 -3.64 -15.71 13.22
N VAL A 163 -4.62 -15.08 13.86
CA VAL A 163 -5.78 -14.51 13.17
C VAL A 163 -5.36 -13.38 12.26
N PHE A 164 -4.57 -12.44 12.77
CA PHE A 164 -4.05 -11.31 12.00
C PHE A 164 -3.24 -11.79 10.78
N LEU A 165 -2.28 -12.67 10.97
CA LEU A 165 -1.49 -13.26 9.88
C LEU A 165 -2.35 -14.10 8.94
N GLY A 166 -3.35 -14.82 9.47
CA GLY A 166 -4.31 -15.56 8.67
C GLY A 166 -5.11 -14.67 7.73
N ILE A 167 -5.55 -13.48 8.19
CA ILE A 167 -6.18 -12.48 7.34
C ILE A 167 -5.22 -12.05 6.23
N LEU A 168 -4.01 -11.62 6.58
CA LEU A 168 -3.03 -11.12 5.60
C LEU A 168 -2.68 -12.18 4.55
N VAL A 169 -2.33 -13.37 4.98
CA VAL A 169 -1.96 -14.49 4.08
C VAL A 169 -3.16 -14.92 3.24
N GLY A 170 -4.34 -14.99 3.85
CA GLY A 170 -5.57 -15.36 3.15
C GLY A 170 -5.97 -14.36 2.07
N VAL A 171 -5.82 -13.06 2.34
CA VAL A 171 -6.01 -11.99 1.36
C VAL A 171 -5.03 -12.15 0.19
N VAL A 172 -3.74 -12.29 0.46
CA VAL A 172 -2.71 -12.45 -0.58
C VAL A 172 -2.97 -13.68 -1.46
N ILE A 173 -3.24 -14.83 -0.86
CA ILE A 173 -3.55 -16.05 -1.62
C ILE A 173 -4.86 -15.87 -2.39
N GLY A 174 -5.90 -15.35 -1.76
CA GLY A 174 -7.22 -15.14 -2.35
C GLY A 174 -7.14 -14.29 -3.60
N ILE A 175 -6.46 -13.14 -3.53
CA ILE A 175 -6.25 -12.25 -4.69
C ILE A 175 -5.46 -12.95 -5.78
N THR A 176 -4.37 -13.63 -5.41
CA THR A 176 -3.54 -14.33 -6.39
C THR A 176 -4.36 -15.31 -7.22
N PHE A 177 -5.24 -16.07 -6.58
CA PHE A 177 -6.12 -17.01 -7.26
C PHE A 177 -7.26 -16.32 -8.02
N GLU A 178 -7.80 -15.23 -7.51
CA GLU A 178 -8.80 -14.42 -8.21
C GLU A 178 -8.26 -13.91 -9.55
N VAL A 179 -7.01 -13.44 -9.57
CA VAL A 179 -6.37 -12.88 -10.75
C VAL A 179 -5.89 -13.93 -11.73
N ILE A 180 -5.16 -14.95 -11.23
CA ILE A 180 -4.50 -15.94 -12.10
C ILE A 180 -5.49 -16.98 -12.59
N VAL A 181 -6.42 -17.39 -11.75
CA VAL A 181 -7.36 -18.49 -12.04
C VAL A 181 -8.75 -17.99 -12.39
N GLY A 182 -9.09 -16.73 -12.08
CA GLY A 182 -10.40 -16.15 -12.34
C GLY A 182 -11.46 -16.56 -11.32
N ILE A 183 -11.06 -16.89 -10.09
CA ILE A 183 -12.00 -17.27 -9.01
C ILE A 183 -12.72 -16.04 -8.49
N HIS A 184 -14.01 -15.89 -8.76
CA HIS A 184 -14.81 -14.78 -8.24
C HIS A 184 -14.82 -14.77 -6.71
N HIS A 185 -14.62 -13.58 -6.11
CA HIS A 185 -14.54 -13.37 -4.66
C HIS A 185 -13.44 -14.18 -3.95
N GLY A 186 -12.37 -14.52 -4.67
CA GLY A 186 -11.23 -15.27 -4.14
C GLY A 186 -10.66 -14.65 -2.86
N VAL A 187 -10.64 -13.32 -2.77
CA VAL A 187 -10.21 -12.58 -1.58
C VAL A 187 -11.05 -12.94 -0.35
N LEU A 188 -12.38 -12.95 -0.48
CA LEU A 188 -13.27 -13.24 0.64
C LEU A 188 -13.11 -14.70 1.09
N TYR A 189 -13.07 -15.64 0.14
CA TYR A 189 -12.82 -17.05 0.45
C TYR A 189 -11.48 -17.25 1.13
N GLY A 190 -10.41 -16.66 0.60
CA GLY A 190 -9.06 -16.77 1.14
C GLY A 190 -8.95 -16.17 2.55
N MET A 191 -9.41 -14.95 2.71
CA MET A 191 -9.33 -14.21 3.97
C MET A 191 -10.06 -14.93 5.10
N TRP A 192 -11.34 -15.25 4.91
CA TRP A 192 -12.15 -15.87 5.95
C TRP A 192 -11.66 -17.28 6.27
N ALA A 193 -11.36 -18.09 5.26
CA ALA A 193 -10.94 -19.47 5.48
C ALA A 193 -9.59 -19.54 6.20
N CYS A 194 -8.61 -18.74 5.83
CA CYS A 194 -7.30 -18.72 6.47
C CYS A 194 -7.39 -18.19 7.90
N ALA A 195 -8.10 -17.08 8.12
CA ALA A 195 -8.26 -16.48 9.45
C ALA A 195 -8.98 -17.42 10.44
N PHE A 196 -10.11 -17.99 10.05
CA PHE A 196 -10.88 -18.86 10.92
C PHE A 196 -10.26 -20.26 11.06
N GLY A 197 -9.60 -20.77 10.02
CA GLY A 197 -8.78 -21.98 10.12
C GLY A 197 -7.66 -21.78 11.15
N ALA A 198 -6.95 -20.65 11.10
CA ALA A 198 -5.92 -20.29 12.06
C ALA A 198 -6.47 -20.09 13.48
N LEU A 199 -7.60 -19.38 13.61
CA LEU A 199 -8.27 -19.16 14.91
C LEU A 199 -8.64 -20.48 15.58
N PHE A 200 -9.36 -21.34 14.86
CA PHE A 200 -9.88 -22.56 15.40
C PHE A 200 -8.78 -23.54 15.81
N VAL A 201 -7.77 -23.71 14.96
CA VAL A 201 -6.59 -24.54 15.27
C VAL A 201 -5.80 -23.98 16.45
N SER A 202 -5.63 -22.66 16.52
CA SER A 202 -4.96 -21.99 17.65
C SER A 202 -5.70 -22.23 18.95
N PHE A 203 -7.03 -22.12 18.92
CA PHE A 203 -7.89 -22.36 20.08
C PHE A 203 -7.79 -23.82 20.56
N LEU A 204 -7.92 -24.78 19.67
CA LEU A 204 -7.78 -26.20 20.02
C LEU A 204 -6.39 -26.50 20.58
N ASN A 205 -5.33 -26.03 19.97
CA ASN A 205 -3.97 -26.24 20.45
C ASN A 205 -3.68 -25.54 21.78
N TYR A 206 -4.36 -24.43 22.07
CA TYR A 206 -4.25 -23.77 23.36
C TYR A 206 -4.79 -24.63 24.51
N PHE A 207 -5.94 -25.28 24.29
CA PHE A 207 -6.59 -26.12 25.34
C PHE A 207 -6.06 -27.52 25.38
N HIS A 208 -5.90 -28.19 24.26
CA HIS A 208 -5.64 -29.66 24.22
C HIS A 208 -4.18 -30.04 23.91
N ARG A 209 -3.35 -29.13 23.38
CA ARG A 209 -1.91 -29.36 23.09
C ARG A 209 -1.54 -30.61 22.29
N CYS A 210 -2.47 -31.21 21.56
CA CYS A 210 -2.28 -32.55 20.99
C CYS A 210 -2.38 -32.61 19.46
N MET A 211 -2.59 -31.52 18.76
CA MET A 211 -2.71 -31.56 17.30
C MET A 211 -1.33 -31.56 16.64
N ASN A 212 -1.05 -32.62 15.88
CA ASN A 212 0.11 -32.63 15.01
C ASN A 212 -0.13 -31.73 13.76
N LEU A 213 0.93 -31.42 13.02
CA LEU A 213 0.87 -30.51 11.89
C LEU A 213 -0.16 -30.94 10.83
N LYS A 214 -0.24 -32.25 10.50
CA LYS A 214 -1.18 -32.76 9.50
C LYS A 214 -2.64 -32.60 9.96
N VAL A 215 -2.95 -32.92 11.19
CA VAL A 215 -4.30 -32.79 11.77
C VAL A 215 -4.68 -31.30 11.83
N SER A 216 -3.76 -30.42 12.21
CA SER A 216 -3.99 -28.97 12.23
C SER A 216 -4.33 -28.43 10.84
N GLY A 217 -3.63 -28.89 9.79
CA GLY A 217 -3.97 -28.51 8.42
C GLY A 217 -5.37 -28.97 8.02
N ILE A 218 -5.73 -30.24 8.29
CA ILE A 218 -7.05 -30.78 7.96
C ILE A 218 -8.16 -30.05 8.72
N VAL A 219 -7.98 -29.82 10.01
CA VAL A 219 -8.95 -29.09 10.84
C VAL A 219 -9.10 -27.64 10.35
N GLY A 220 -7.98 -26.98 10.02
CA GLY A 220 -7.98 -25.65 9.45
C GLY A 220 -8.75 -25.59 8.11
N ALA A 221 -8.52 -26.57 7.23
CA ALA A 221 -9.25 -26.70 5.98
C ALA A 221 -10.77 -26.85 6.22
N ILE A 222 -11.18 -27.77 7.07
CA ILE A 222 -12.61 -28.03 7.32
C ILE A 222 -13.31 -26.80 7.90
N PHE A 223 -12.81 -26.28 9.02
CA PHE A 223 -13.46 -25.15 9.71
C PHE A 223 -13.32 -23.84 8.93
N GLY A 224 -12.19 -23.62 8.30
CA GLY A 224 -11.98 -22.46 7.41
C GLY A 224 -12.98 -22.46 6.27
N THR A 225 -13.16 -23.59 5.59
CA THR A 225 -14.12 -23.72 4.49
C THR A 225 -15.56 -23.51 4.96
N ILE A 226 -15.97 -24.18 6.03
CA ILE A 226 -17.36 -24.06 6.55
C ILE A 226 -17.69 -22.60 6.86
N ILE A 227 -16.80 -21.89 7.57
CA ILE A 227 -17.07 -20.51 7.98
C ILE A 227 -16.94 -19.56 6.80
N SER A 228 -15.96 -19.75 5.92
CA SER A 228 -15.83 -18.96 4.70
C SER A 228 -17.09 -19.05 3.83
N CYS A 229 -17.59 -20.26 3.59
CA CYS A 229 -18.84 -20.45 2.88
C CYS A 229 -20.04 -19.80 3.59
N ALA A 230 -20.09 -19.85 4.93
CA ALA A 230 -21.17 -19.24 5.69
C ALA A 230 -21.18 -17.70 5.64
N LEU A 231 -20.00 -17.09 5.48
CA LEU A 231 -19.84 -15.64 5.44
C LEU A 231 -19.83 -15.03 4.02
N THR A 232 -19.67 -15.87 3.00
CA THR A 232 -19.72 -15.45 1.61
C THR A 232 -21.17 -15.51 1.11
N PRO A 233 -21.65 -14.51 0.32
CA PRO A 233 -23.02 -14.51 -0.19
C PRO A 233 -23.36 -15.77 -1.00
N VAL A 234 -24.55 -16.34 -0.80
CA VAL A 234 -24.98 -17.60 -1.42
C VAL A 234 -24.97 -17.54 -2.97
N GLU A 235 -25.24 -16.37 -3.51
CA GLU A 235 -25.26 -16.14 -4.97
C GLU A 235 -23.88 -16.31 -5.63
N THR A 236 -22.82 -16.35 -4.83
CA THR A 236 -21.43 -16.43 -5.29
C THR A 236 -20.79 -17.80 -5.04
N TYR A 237 -21.56 -18.83 -4.69
CA TYR A 237 -21.04 -20.17 -4.47
C TYR A 237 -20.61 -20.83 -5.79
N HIS A 238 -19.29 -20.89 -5.96
CA HIS A 238 -18.65 -21.66 -7.02
C HIS A 238 -17.76 -22.75 -6.42
N ALA A 239 -17.66 -23.89 -7.08
CA ALA A 239 -16.82 -25.00 -6.62
C ALA A 239 -15.35 -24.59 -6.41
N ASP A 240 -14.86 -23.70 -7.26
CA ASP A 240 -13.50 -23.17 -7.22
C ASP A 240 -13.25 -22.34 -5.95
N GLY A 241 -14.22 -21.52 -5.52
CA GLY A 241 -14.15 -20.76 -4.28
C GLY A 241 -14.10 -21.67 -3.04
N VAL A 242 -14.86 -22.77 -3.05
CA VAL A 242 -14.83 -23.76 -1.98
C VAL A 242 -13.47 -24.49 -1.91
N ILE A 243 -12.88 -24.82 -3.05
CA ILE A 243 -11.54 -25.41 -3.14
C ILE A 243 -10.50 -24.42 -2.61
N LEU A 244 -10.58 -23.16 -3.02
CA LEU A 244 -9.69 -22.11 -2.53
C LEU A 244 -9.82 -21.94 -1.01
N ALA A 245 -11.04 -21.95 -0.47
CA ALA A 245 -11.28 -21.89 0.98
C ALA A 245 -10.64 -23.08 1.71
N ALA A 246 -10.72 -24.28 1.14
CA ALA A 246 -10.08 -25.46 1.73
C ALA A 246 -8.54 -25.34 1.75
N VAL A 247 -7.95 -24.87 0.66
CA VAL A 247 -6.49 -24.66 0.56
C VAL A 247 -6.03 -23.57 1.53
N THR A 248 -6.70 -22.43 1.56
CA THR A 248 -6.33 -21.32 2.45
C THR A 248 -6.61 -21.62 3.91
N GLY A 249 -7.68 -22.34 4.24
CA GLY A 249 -7.95 -22.84 5.58
C GLY A 249 -6.89 -23.84 6.06
N LEU A 250 -6.42 -24.72 5.17
CA LEU A 250 -5.28 -25.60 5.44
C LEU A 250 -4.02 -24.80 5.77
N VAL A 251 -3.70 -23.78 4.97
CA VAL A 251 -2.55 -22.90 5.21
C VAL A 251 -2.69 -22.20 6.57
N GLY A 252 -3.86 -21.66 6.90
CA GLY A 252 -4.14 -21.04 8.19
C GLY A 252 -3.93 -22.01 9.37
N GLY A 253 -4.39 -23.24 9.23
CA GLY A 253 -4.18 -24.28 10.23
C GLY A 253 -2.72 -24.67 10.44
N LEU A 254 -1.95 -24.76 9.34
CA LEU A 254 -0.51 -25.05 9.38
C LEU A 254 0.27 -23.90 10.03
N LEU A 255 -0.01 -22.65 9.66
CA LEU A 255 0.59 -21.46 10.27
C LEU A 255 0.33 -21.41 11.77
N ALA A 256 -0.93 -21.62 12.17
CA ALA A 256 -1.33 -21.58 13.57
C ALA A 256 -0.61 -22.63 14.40
N ASN A 257 -0.46 -23.85 13.88
CA ASN A 257 0.30 -24.91 14.55
C ASN A 257 1.79 -24.56 14.59
N GLY A 258 2.37 -24.15 13.47
CA GLY A 258 3.79 -23.80 13.38
C GLY A 258 4.18 -22.71 14.39
N LEU A 259 3.43 -21.62 14.46
CA LEU A 259 3.73 -20.53 15.39
C LEU A 259 3.44 -20.90 16.85
N MET A 260 2.41 -21.71 17.13
CA MET A 260 2.08 -22.14 18.49
C MET A 260 3.16 -23.05 19.10
N PHE A 261 3.74 -23.92 18.29
CA PHE A 261 4.72 -24.93 18.74
C PHE A 261 6.16 -24.64 18.31
N ALA A 262 6.42 -23.55 17.58
CA ALA A 262 7.78 -23.15 17.25
C ALA A 262 8.65 -23.08 18.52
N GLN A 263 9.87 -23.59 18.42
CA GLN A 263 10.85 -23.44 19.49
C GLN A 263 11.25 -21.97 19.57
N SER A 264 11.27 -21.43 20.79
CA SER A 264 11.76 -20.06 21.00
C SER A 264 13.27 -19.98 20.74
N ASP A 265 13.68 -19.11 19.85
CA ASP A 265 15.09 -18.82 19.60
C ASP A 265 15.38 -17.35 19.90
N PHE A 266 16.37 -17.10 20.73
CA PHE A 266 16.79 -15.76 21.13
C PHE A 266 17.22 -14.89 19.96
N LYS A 267 17.70 -15.47 18.85
CA LYS A 267 18.07 -14.70 17.65
C LYS A 267 16.90 -13.91 17.10
N PHE A 268 15.70 -14.50 17.04
CA PHE A 268 14.50 -13.81 16.58
C PHE A 268 14.05 -12.69 17.55
N GLU A 269 14.17 -12.92 18.87
CA GLU A 269 13.83 -11.89 19.87
C GLU A 269 14.81 -10.71 19.79
N ARG A 270 16.11 -10.98 19.62
CA ARG A 270 17.14 -9.96 19.40
C ARG A 270 16.83 -9.16 18.15
N LEU A 271 16.55 -9.82 17.02
CA LEU A 271 16.19 -9.17 15.77
C LEU A 271 14.96 -8.27 15.91
N ALA A 272 13.88 -8.79 16.50
CA ALA A 272 12.67 -8.02 16.76
C ALA A 272 12.96 -6.76 17.60
N HIS A 273 13.81 -6.87 18.63
CA HIS A 273 14.19 -5.73 19.47
C HIS A 273 15.03 -4.68 18.74
N GLU A 274 15.99 -5.13 17.92
CA GLU A 274 16.85 -4.23 17.15
C GLU A 274 16.02 -3.44 16.12
N ILE A 275 15.13 -4.11 15.38
CA ILE A 275 14.25 -3.45 14.40
C ILE A 275 13.23 -2.53 15.11
N THR A 276 12.67 -2.91 16.26
CA THR A 276 11.75 -2.04 17.03
C THR A 276 12.39 -0.68 17.38
N LYS A 277 13.67 -0.66 17.69
CA LYS A 277 14.39 0.61 17.95
C LYS A 277 14.49 1.47 16.69
N VAL A 278 14.75 0.86 15.55
CA VAL A 278 14.80 1.57 14.27
C VAL A 278 13.42 2.11 13.90
N ILE A 279 12.36 1.33 14.11
CA ILE A 279 10.97 1.75 13.90
C ILE A 279 10.65 3.01 14.71
N GLY A 280 10.98 3.04 16.01
CA GLY A 280 10.71 4.20 16.86
C GLY A 280 11.38 5.49 16.38
N PHE A 281 12.60 5.38 15.82
CA PHE A 281 13.28 6.51 15.20
C PHE A 281 12.65 6.90 13.86
N ALA A 282 12.39 5.92 12.98
CA ALA A 282 11.82 6.15 11.67
C ALA A 282 10.41 6.75 11.75
N TYR A 283 9.62 6.41 12.78
CA TYR A 283 8.30 6.98 12.99
C TYR A 283 8.35 8.50 13.18
N SER A 284 9.31 9.00 13.95
CA SER A 284 9.50 10.44 14.13
C SER A 284 9.82 11.14 12.81
N PHE A 285 10.61 10.51 11.95
CA PHE A 285 10.90 11.03 10.59
C PHE A 285 9.68 10.94 9.67
N THR A 286 8.88 9.88 9.76
CA THR A 286 7.63 9.75 9.01
C THR A 286 6.68 10.89 9.35
N ALA A 287 6.50 11.19 10.64
CA ALA A 287 5.66 12.29 11.07
C ALA A 287 6.18 13.66 10.59
N LEU A 288 7.50 13.90 10.70
CA LEU A 288 8.14 15.14 10.25
C LEU A 288 7.99 15.31 8.72
N THR A 289 8.30 14.28 7.95
CA THR A 289 8.23 14.34 6.48
C THR A 289 6.79 14.39 5.97
N GLY A 290 5.84 13.77 6.67
CA GLY A 290 4.41 13.89 6.40
C GLY A 290 3.88 15.30 6.64
N GLY A 291 4.30 15.92 7.74
CA GLY A 291 4.00 17.34 8.02
C GLY A 291 4.59 18.28 6.98
N LEU A 292 5.83 18.03 6.55
CA LEU A 292 6.47 18.78 5.46
C LEU A 292 5.68 18.61 4.14
N PHE A 293 5.32 17.38 3.78
CA PHE A 293 4.55 17.11 2.57
C PHE A 293 3.19 17.80 2.58
N LEU A 294 2.46 17.70 3.70
CA LEU A 294 1.19 18.42 3.86
C LEU A 294 1.37 19.94 3.74
N PHE A 295 2.40 20.49 4.38
CA PHE A 295 2.70 21.94 4.29
C PHE A 295 2.95 22.35 2.83
N VAL A 296 3.74 21.58 2.09
CA VAL A 296 4.01 21.83 0.67
C VAL A 296 2.73 21.82 -0.14
N MET A 297 1.85 20.83 0.10
CA MET A 297 0.56 20.75 -0.58
C MET A 297 -0.35 21.94 -0.27
N LEU A 298 -0.39 22.39 0.98
CA LEU A 298 -1.20 23.55 1.37
C LEU A 298 -0.72 24.85 0.73
N VAL A 299 0.59 25.00 0.53
CA VAL A 299 1.18 26.20 -0.06
C VAL A 299 1.10 26.18 -1.59
N ALA A 300 1.45 25.04 -2.21
CA ALA A 300 1.56 24.94 -3.66
C ALA A 300 0.24 24.61 -4.36
N TYR A 301 -0.73 23.99 -3.65
CA TYR A 301 -1.98 23.46 -4.20
C TYR A 301 -3.15 23.67 -3.24
N SER A 302 -3.34 24.90 -2.76
CA SER A 302 -4.35 25.25 -1.74
C SER A 302 -5.77 24.88 -2.16
N ASP A 303 -6.15 25.20 -3.41
CA ASP A 303 -7.49 24.94 -3.94
C ASP A 303 -7.76 23.45 -4.08
N PHE A 304 -6.77 22.69 -4.56
CA PHE A 304 -6.86 21.25 -4.63
C PHE A 304 -7.04 20.61 -3.23
N ILE A 305 -6.28 21.05 -2.23
CA ILE A 305 -6.42 20.56 -0.86
C ILE A 305 -7.79 20.96 -0.26
N SER A 306 -8.26 22.19 -0.54
CA SER A 306 -9.58 22.62 -0.12
C SER A 306 -10.69 21.75 -0.71
N TYR A 307 -10.62 21.49 -2.02
CA TYR A 307 -11.53 20.56 -2.71
C TYR A 307 -11.48 19.15 -2.10
N LEU A 308 -10.29 18.62 -1.87
CA LEU A 308 -10.11 17.27 -1.32
C LEU A 308 -10.68 17.15 0.10
N VAL A 309 -10.43 18.14 0.95
CA VAL A 309 -10.97 18.19 2.32
C VAL A 309 -12.49 18.34 2.31
N SER A 310 -13.05 19.16 1.43
CA SER A 310 -14.51 19.32 1.28
C SER A 310 -15.19 18.05 0.74
N SER A 311 -14.50 17.30 -0.11
CA SER A 311 -14.99 16.02 -0.65
C SER A 311 -14.97 14.88 0.37
N PHE A 312 -14.06 14.93 1.36
CA PHE A 312 -13.86 13.90 2.38
C PHE A 312 -13.78 14.50 3.81
N PRO A 313 -14.82 15.22 4.27
CA PRO A 313 -14.75 15.95 5.53
C PRO A 313 -14.63 15.04 6.76
N VAL A 314 -15.34 13.92 6.82
CA VAL A 314 -15.26 12.98 7.95
C VAL A 314 -13.90 12.30 7.99
N LEU A 315 -13.36 11.92 6.81
CA LEU A 315 -12.06 11.29 6.72
C LEU A 315 -10.95 12.22 7.23
N PHE A 316 -10.83 13.44 6.67
CA PHE A 316 -9.72 14.34 6.99
C PHE A 316 -9.86 15.07 8.32
N MET A 317 -11.09 15.37 8.77
CA MET A 317 -11.30 16.10 10.02
C MET A 317 -11.43 15.19 11.24
N VAL A 318 -11.87 13.95 11.08
CA VAL A 318 -12.15 13.05 12.21
C VAL A 318 -11.38 11.74 12.13
N ALA A 319 -11.57 10.95 11.07
CA ALA A 319 -11.08 9.57 11.04
C ALA A 319 -9.54 9.51 10.98
N TYR A 320 -8.94 10.22 10.03
CA TYR A 320 -7.49 10.22 9.85
C TYR A 320 -6.73 10.78 11.06
N PRO A 321 -7.06 11.98 11.61
CA PRO A 321 -6.38 12.48 12.80
C PRO A 321 -6.53 11.55 14.01
N THR A 322 -7.72 10.96 14.21
CA THR A 322 -7.95 10.02 15.30
C THR A 322 -7.10 8.77 15.17
N LEU A 323 -7.07 8.15 13.98
CA LEU A 323 -6.25 6.97 13.72
C LEU A 323 -4.76 7.28 13.88
N PHE A 324 -4.30 8.43 13.38
CA PHE A 324 -2.91 8.87 13.50
C PHE A 324 -2.48 9.08 14.95
N ILE A 325 -3.33 9.73 15.77
CA ILE A 325 -3.06 9.92 17.21
C ILE A 325 -3.02 8.58 17.94
N LEU A 326 -3.96 7.68 17.67
CA LEU A 326 -4.00 6.34 18.27
C LEU A 326 -2.77 5.52 17.88
N GLU A 327 -2.39 5.53 16.58
CA GLU A 327 -1.18 4.86 16.11
C GLU A 327 0.07 5.43 16.79
N THR A 328 0.17 6.76 16.90
CA THR A 328 1.29 7.44 17.57
C THR A 328 1.42 6.98 19.02
N ILE A 329 0.32 6.99 19.77
CA ILE A 329 0.31 6.56 21.18
C ILE A 329 0.74 5.09 21.28
N VAL A 330 0.15 4.22 20.50
CA VAL A 330 0.46 2.78 20.53
C VAL A 330 1.90 2.51 20.09
N MET A 331 2.41 3.23 19.07
CA MET A 331 3.78 3.13 18.61
C MET A 331 4.78 3.43 19.74
N TYR A 332 4.62 4.55 20.45
CA TYR A 332 5.53 4.88 21.54
C TYR A 332 5.38 3.92 22.72
N ILE A 333 4.15 3.50 23.05
CA ILE A 333 3.95 2.46 24.07
C ILE A 333 4.66 1.18 23.65
N TYR A 334 4.54 0.75 22.38
CA TYR A 334 5.19 -0.44 21.85
C TYR A 334 6.72 -0.37 21.98
N VAL A 335 7.33 0.73 21.54
CA VAL A 335 8.79 0.92 21.57
C VAL A 335 9.33 0.96 23.01
N TYR A 336 8.70 1.73 23.88
CA TYR A 336 9.21 1.94 25.25
C TYR A 336 8.81 0.85 26.24
N SER A 337 7.79 0.05 25.95
CA SER A 337 7.37 -1.05 26.83
C SER A 337 8.14 -2.36 26.63
N TRP A 338 9.07 -2.42 25.67
CA TRP A 338 9.84 -3.64 25.39
C TRP A 338 10.51 -4.21 26.67
N ASP A 339 11.39 -3.43 27.27
CA ASP A 339 12.14 -3.85 28.47
C ASP A 339 11.25 -4.06 29.70
N PRO A 340 10.33 -3.15 30.06
CA PRO A 340 9.44 -3.34 31.21
C PRO A 340 8.55 -4.58 31.09
N LEU A 341 7.96 -4.85 29.93
CA LEU A 341 7.07 -5.99 29.75
C LEU A 341 7.85 -7.31 29.65
N ASN A 342 9.05 -7.30 29.10
CA ASN A 342 9.90 -8.47 29.04
C ASN A 342 10.42 -8.87 30.43
N LYS A 343 10.94 -7.91 31.21
CA LYS A 343 11.40 -8.12 32.59
C LYS A 343 10.27 -8.59 33.51
N SER A 344 9.05 -8.10 33.30
CA SER A 344 7.87 -8.50 34.11
C SER A 344 7.18 -9.78 33.64
N ASN A 345 7.76 -10.54 32.71
CA ASN A 345 7.20 -11.74 32.10
C ASN A 345 5.81 -11.52 31.44
N LYS A 346 5.57 -10.31 30.95
CA LYS A 346 4.33 -9.89 30.29
C LYS A 346 4.51 -9.75 28.77
N LYS A 347 5.46 -10.47 28.19
CA LYS A 347 5.79 -10.43 26.75
C LYS A 347 4.57 -10.58 25.82
N GLY A 348 3.58 -11.40 26.22
CA GLY A 348 2.34 -11.53 25.48
C GLY A 348 1.57 -10.22 25.30
N ARG A 349 1.63 -9.27 26.25
CA ARG A 349 1.01 -7.94 26.11
C ARG A 349 1.74 -7.10 25.07
N HIS A 350 3.06 -7.21 25.01
CA HIS A 350 3.86 -6.53 24.02
C HIS A 350 3.54 -7.02 22.59
N ILE A 351 3.41 -8.33 22.39
CA ILE A 351 2.98 -8.92 21.11
C ILE A 351 1.58 -8.39 20.71
N VAL A 352 0.64 -8.29 21.65
CA VAL A 352 -0.69 -7.72 21.37
C VAL A 352 -0.61 -6.26 20.96
N LEU A 353 0.23 -5.46 21.61
CA LEU A 353 0.47 -4.06 21.19
C LEU A 353 1.03 -4.00 19.76
N GLY A 354 1.94 -4.89 19.38
CA GLY A 354 2.45 -4.99 18.02
C GLY A 354 1.36 -5.32 17.00
N VAL A 355 0.44 -6.24 17.31
CA VAL A 355 -0.71 -6.53 16.43
C VAL A 355 -1.63 -5.31 16.31
N ILE A 356 -1.96 -4.64 17.42
CA ILE A 356 -2.80 -3.42 17.41
C ILE A 356 -2.14 -2.34 16.56
N LEU A 357 -0.83 -2.14 16.70
CA LEU A 357 -0.07 -1.18 15.91
C LEU A 357 -0.20 -1.46 14.40
N ASN A 358 -0.05 -2.71 13.99
CA ASN A 358 -0.21 -3.10 12.59
C ASN A 358 -1.65 -2.88 12.09
N VAL A 359 -2.67 -3.16 12.91
CA VAL A 359 -4.07 -2.90 12.55
C VAL A 359 -4.30 -1.40 12.34
N LEU A 360 -3.78 -0.54 13.24
CA LEU A 360 -3.92 0.91 13.11
C LEU A 360 -3.20 1.45 11.87
N GLY A 361 -1.97 1.02 11.62
CA GLY A 361 -1.21 1.40 10.41
C GLY A 361 -1.90 0.97 9.12
N LEU A 362 -2.44 -0.26 9.07
CA LEU A 362 -3.24 -0.72 7.93
C LEU A 362 -4.54 0.08 7.78
N SER A 363 -5.19 0.46 8.88
CA SER A 363 -6.39 1.30 8.82
C SER A 363 -6.10 2.68 8.24
N LEU A 364 -4.96 3.29 8.61
CA LEU A 364 -4.49 4.55 8.03
C LEU A 364 -4.21 4.42 6.53
N LEU A 365 -3.53 3.35 6.12
CA LEU A 365 -3.25 3.07 4.72
C LEU A 365 -4.56 3.01 3.92
N VAL A 366 -5.48 2.15 4.36
CA VAL A 366 -6.78 1.91 3.68
C VAL A 366 -7.61 3.19 3.59
N ALA A 367 -7.59 4.00 4.65
CA ALA A 367 -8.30 5.27 4.70
C ALA A 367 -7.75 6.29 3.69
N LEU A 368 -6.42 6.44 3.60
CA LEU A 368 -5.78 7.39 2.69
C LEU A 368 -5.78 6.95 1.22
N ASP A 369 -5.88 5.65 0.96
CA ASP A 369 -5.98 5.16 -0.40
C ASP A 369 -7.31 5.52 -1.08
N GLY A 370 -8.36 5.82 -0.30
CA GLY A 370 -9.64 6.28 -0.83
C GLY A 370 -9.53 7.58 -1.63
N PRO A 371 -9.10 8.71 -1.04
CA PRO A 371 -8.87 9.95 -1.77
C PRO A 371 -7.84 9.83 -2.90
N ALA A 372 -6.78 9.03 -2.68
CA ALA A 372 -5.74 8.84 -3.69
C ALA A 372 -6.28 8.16 -4.96
N THR A 373 -7.14 7.16 -4.81
CA THR A 373 -7.77 6.45 -5.94
C THR A 373 -8.97 7.20 -6.50
N PHE A 374 -9.67 8.00 -5.67
CA PHE A 374 -10.72 8.90 -6.15
C PHE A 374 -10.23 9.86 -7.22
N MET A 375 -8.99 10.34 -7.13
CA MET A 375 -8.38 11.19 -8.16
C MET A 375 -8.11 10.44 -9.48
N GLN A 376 -8.08 9.12 -9.46
CA GLN A 376 -7.79 8.27 -10.64
C GLN A 376 -9.06 7.65 -11.23
N THR A 377 -9.98 7.25 -10.38
CA THR A 377 -11.23 6.56 -10.77
C THR A 377 -12.41 7.10 -9.95
N PRO A 378 -12.76 8.40 -10.10
CA PRO A 378 -13.92 8.95 -9.42
C PRO A 378 -15.20 8.19 -9.81
N PRO A 379 -16.19 8.02 -8.90
CA PRO A 379 -17.44 7.38 -9.23
C PRO A 379 -18.18 8.11 -10.37
N LEU A 380 -18.81 7.37 -11.26
CA LEU A 380 -19.62 7.92 -12.35
C LEU A 380 -21.10 7.89 -11.97
N PRO A 381 -21.94 8.84 -12.48
CA PRO A 381 -21.56 9.96 -13.35
C PRO A 381 -20.93 11.14 -12.58
N LEU A 382 -20.01 11.86 -13.22
CA LEU A 382 -19.26 12.95 -12.59
C LEU A 382 -20.13 14.12 -12.11
N ASN A 383 -21.22 14.42 -12.79
CA ASN A 383 -22.17 15.47 -12.43
C ASN A 383 -22.94 15.19 -11.12
N GLU A 384 -22.94 13.95 -10.63
CA GLU A 384 -23.58 13.57 -9.38
C GLU A 384 -22.59 13.42 -8.22
N ILE A 385 -21.29 13.68 -8.44
CA ILE A 385 -20.22 13.46 -7.45
C ILE A 385 -20.47 14.21 -6.13
N THR A 386 -21.07 15.39 -6.18
CA THR A 386 -21.38 16.19 -5.00
C THR A 386 -22.48 15.55 -4.13
N ASN A 387 -23.39 14.79 -4.75
CA ASN A 387 -24.55 14.20 -4.11
C ASN A 387 -24.30 12.79 -3.54
N ILE A 388 -23.19 12.16 -3.87
CA ILE A 388 -22.84 10.82 -3.36
C ILE A 388 -22.16 10.89 -2.00
N SER A 389 -22.36 9.84 -1.20
CA SER A 389 -21.78 9.75 0.13
C SER A 389 -20.23 9.71 0.08
N GLU A 390 -19.59 10.24 1.12
CA GLU A 390 -18.13 10.16 1.27
C GLU A 390 -17.63 8.70 1.19
N TRP A 391 -18.37 7.76 1.75
CA TRP A 391 -18.04 6.33 1.66
C TRP A 391 -18.03 5.81 0.22
N SER A 392 -19.01 6.21 -0.60
CA SER A 392 -19.05 5.82 -2.02
C SER A 392 -17.90 6.42 -2.83
N LYS A 393 -17.43 7.62 -2.45
CA LYS A 393 -16.22 8.22 -3.03
C LYS A 393 -14.96 7.44 -2.65
N ILE A 394 -14.86 7.00 -1.38
CA ILE A 394 -13.74 6.19 -0.89
C ILE A 394 -13.69 4.84 -1.58
N THR A 395 -14.83 4.14 -1.71
CA THR A 395 -14.91 2.79 -2.27
C THR A 395 -15.01 2.78 -3.80
N ASN A 396 -14.23 3.64 -4.46
CA ASN A 396 -14.14 3.69 -5.92
C ASN A 396 -13.44 2.43 -6.51
N ALA A 397 -13.45 2.28 -7.84
CA ALA A 397 -13.00 1.08 -8.53
C ALA A 397 -11.56 0.69 -8.20
N ALA A 398 -10.63 1.65 -8.14
CA ALA A 398 -9.22 1.40 -7.90
C ALA A 398 -8.84 1.25 -6.41
N TRP A 399 -9.76 1.53 -5.47
CA TRP A 399 -9.46 1.57 -4.03
C TRP A 399 -8.97 0.23 -3.46
N MET A 400 -9.71 -0.84 -3.65
CA MET A 400 -9.28 -2.16 -3.16
C MET A 400 -8.05 -2.68 -3.90
N PRO A 401 -7.93 -2.58 -5.23
CA PRO A 401 -6.72 -2.93 -5.96
C PRO A 401 -5.46 -2.23 -5.44
N LEU A 402 -5.53 -0.92 -5.18
CA LEU A 402 -4.41 -0.18 -4.60
C LEU A 402 -4.06 -0.66 -3.19
N ASN A 403 -5.06 -0.87 -2.33
CA ASN A 403 -4.85 -1.38 -0.98
C ASN A 403 -4.10 -2.73 -0.99
N TYR A 404 -4.49 -3.64 -1.89
CA TYR A 404 -3.81 -4.93 -2.03
C TYR A 404 -2.37 -4.77 -2.52
N HIS A 405 -2.16 -3.96 -3.55
CA HIS A 405 -0.83 -3.68 -4.07
C HIS A 405 0.07 -3.10 -2.98
N ARG A 406 -0.41 -2.12 -2.21
CA ARG A 406 0.34 -1.49 -1.12
C ARG A 406 0.58 -2.41 0.07
N LEU A 407 -0.38 -3.26 0.43
CA LEU A 407 -0.20 -4.25 1.49
C LEU A 407 0.97 -5.20 1.18
N VAL A 408 0.98 -5.76 -0.02
CA VAL A 408 2.05 -6.67 -0.47
C VAL A 408 3.36 -5.91 -0.66
N GLY A 409 3.31 -4.72 -1.26
CA GLY A 409 4.48 -3.85 -1.45
C GLY A 409 5.16 -3.47 -0.13
N ASN A 410 4.38 -3.07 0.89
CA ASN A 410 4.92 -2.75 2.22
C ASN A 410 5.52 -3.97 2.91
N GLY A 411 4.91 -5.15 2.78
CA GLY A 411 5.48 -6.39 3.29
C GLY A 411 6.80 -6.74 2.63
N THR A 412 6.88 -6.63 1.30
CA THR A 412 8.11 -6.80 0.51
C THR A 412 9.18 -5.83 0.96
N PHE A 413 8.83 -4.54 1.06
CA PHE A 413 9.74 -3.48 1.50
C PHE A 413 10.27 -3.76 2.91
N GLY A 414 9.40 -4.17 3.85
CA GLY A 414 9.81 -4.54 5.22
C GLY A 414 10.84 -5.65 5.26
N GLY A 415 10.66 -6.71 4.45
CA GLY A 415 11.62 -7.81 4.33
C GLY A 415 12.98 -7.34 3.80
N TYR A 416 12.99 -6.60 2.69
CA TYR A 416 14.23 -6.08 2.11
C TYR A 416 14.92 -5.04 2.98
N MET A 417 14.17 -4.22 3.72
CA MET A 417 14.76 -3.28 4.68
C MET A 417 15.51 -4.00 5.81
N VAL A 418 14.97 -5.11 6.30
CA VAL A 418 15.67 -5.96 7.27
C VAL A 418 16.91 -6.58 6.64
N CYS A 419 16.83 -7.03 5.38
CA CYS A 419 17.99 -7.52 4.62
C CYS A 419 19.09 -6.46 4.51
N VAL A 420 18.74 -5.23 4.13
CA VAL A 420 19.69 -4.10 4.00
C VAL A 420 20.32 -3.77 5.35
N ILE A 421 19.54 -3.73 6.43
CA ILE A 421 20.06 -3.51 7.79
C ILE A 421 21.04 -4.63 8.17
N GLY A 422 20.71 -5.89 7.87
CA GLY A 422 21.57 -7.04 8.10
C GLY A 422 22.89 -6.93 7.33
N ALA A 423 22.82 -6.65 6.04
CA ALA A 423 24.00 -6.48 5.18
C ALA A 423 24.89 -5.32 5.64
N TYR A 424 24.30 -4.18 5.97
CA TYR A 424 25.06 -3.03 6.48
C TYR A 424 25.75 -3.36 7.81
N MET A 425 25.04 -3.95 8.76
CA MET A 425 25.60 -4.33 10.06
C MET A 425 26.66 -5.42 9.92
N TYR A 426 26.52 -6.35 8.97
CA TYR A 426 27.54 -7.35 8.64
C TYR A 426 28.87 -6.70 8.20
N LEU A 427 28.80 -5.71 7.30
CA LEU A 427 29.97 -5.00 6.81
C LEU A 427 30.66 -4.20 7.92
N TRP A 428 29.89 -3.68 8.87
CA TRP A 428 30.39 -2.82 9.95
C TRP A 428 30.84 -3.57 11.20
N SER A 429 30.48 -4.85 11.32
CA SER A 429 30.84 -5.69 12.47
C SER A 429 32.29 -6.18 12.35
N GLU A 430 33.03 -6.13 13.43
CA GLU A 430 34.40 -6.67 13.50
C GLU A 430 34.44 -8.10 14.04
N LYS A 431 33.52 -8.45 14.94
CA LYS A 431 33.46 -9.74 15.60
C LYS A 431 32.83 -10.80 14.71
N LYS A 432 33.42 -11.98 14.63
CA LYS A 432 32.91 -13.09 13.83
C LYS A 432 31.50 -13.49 14.21
N GLU A 433 31.16 -13.57 15.50
CA GLU A 433 29.84 -13.94 16.02
C GLU A 433 28.76 -12.93 15.60
N GLU A 434 29.10 -11.63 15.56
CA GLU A 434 28.19 -10.59 15.09
C GLU A 434 27.98 -10.66 13.58
N LYS A 435 29.06 -10.94 12.81
CA LYS A 435 28.95 -11.17 11.37
C LYS A 435 28.05 -12.35 11.05
N GLU A 436 28.20 -13.48 11.72
CA GLU A 436 27.36 -14.66 11.55
C GLU A 436 25.88 -14.37 11.89
N TYR A 437 25.65 -13.53 12.91
CA TYR A 437 24.29 -13.11 13.26
C TYR A 437 23.69 -12.20 12.18
N TYR A 438 24.40 -11.18 11.73
CA TYR A 438 23.87 -10.24 10.74
C TYR A 438 23.79 -10.83 9.32
N ASP A 439 24.63 -11.80 8.98
CA ASP A 439 24.50 -12.63 7.78
C ASP A 439 23.14 -13.37 7.80
N TRP A 440 22.84 -14.02 8.93
CA TRP A 440 21.55 -14.66 9.13
C TRP A 440 20.37 -13.65 9.09
N VAL A 441 20.52 -12.44 9.63
CA VAL A 441 19.50 -11.37 9.55
C VAL A 441 19.23 -11.00 8.09
N GLY A 442 20.30 -10.78 7.32
CA GLY A 442 20.21 -10.50 5.88
C GLY A 442 19.48 -11.61 5.13
N TYR A 443 19.83 -12.85 5.39
CA TYR A 443 19.21 -14.02 4.78
C TYR A 443 17.70 -14.14 5.09
N ILE A 444 17.29 -13.98 6.35
CA ILE A 444 15.87 -14.04 6.74
C ILE A 444 15.08 -12.88 6.12
N GLY A 445 15.64 -11.66 6.14
CA GLY A 445 15.03 -10.51 5.50
C GLY A 445 14.83 -10.70 4.00
N ASN A 446 15.86 -11.23 3.32
CA ASN A 446 15.80 -11.52 1.89
C ASN A 446 14.74 -12.57 1.55
N ILE A 447 14.73 -13.72 2.24
CA ILE A 447 13.70 -14.77 2.00
C ILE A 447 12.29 -14.22 2.14
N ILE A 448 12.01 -13.46 3.20
CA ILE A 448 10.68 -12.90 3.44
C ILE A 448 10.35 -11.85 2.37
N GLY A 449 11.30 -10.97 2.03
CA GLY A 449 11.11 -9.97 1.00
C GLY A 449 10.78 -10.59 -0.36
N VAL A 450 11.55 -11.59 -0.80
CA VAL A 450 11.32 -12.32 -2.06
C VAL A 450 9.98 -13.06 -2.04
N ALA A 451 9.69 -13.79 -0.96
CA ALA A 451 8.45 -14.56 -0.89
C ALA A 451 7.19 -13.68 -0.99
N ILE A 452 7.21 -12.51 -0.34
CA ILE A 452 6.10 -11.55 -0.43
C ILE A 452 6.10 -10.80 -1.76
N MET A 453 7.26 -10.63 -2.43
CA MET A 453 7.36 -9.97 -3.73
C MET A 453 6.73 -10.80 -4.87
N ILE A 454 6.65 -12.13 -4.74
CA ILE A 454 6.11 -13.01 -5.79
C ILE A 454 4.71 -12.56 -6.27
N PRO A 455 3.71 -12.31 -5.41
CA PRO A 455 2.39 -11.85 -5.85
C PRO A 455 2.34 -10.37 -6.24
N LEU A 456 3.36 -9.56 -5.97
CA LEU A 456 3.33 -8.11 -6.16
C LEU A 456 3.06 -7.68 -7.61
N PRO A 457 3.65 -8.28 -8.66
CA PRO A 457 3.34 -7.95 -10.04
C PRO A 457 1.87 -8.18 -10.41
N ALA A 458 1.26 -9.27 -9.90
CA ALA A 458 -0.16 -9.56 -10.12
C ALA A 458 -1.05 -8.48 -9.48
N MET A 459 -0.72 -8.02 -8.26
CA MET A 459 -1.43 -6.93 -7.59
C MET A 459 -1.30 -5.61 -8.36
N GLY A 460 -0.11 -5.31 -8.89
CA GLY A 460 0.12 -4.14 -9.74
C GLY A 460 -0.68 -4.19 -11.03
N TYR A 461 -0.75 -5.36 -11.67
CA TYR A 461 -1.57 -5.56 -12.87
C TYR A 461 -3.06 -5.30 -12.62
N ILE A 462 -3.63 -5.80 -11.50
CA ILE A 462 -5.04 -5.53 -11.17
C ILE A 462 -5.28 -4.03 -11.02
N PHE A 463 -4.40 -3.36 -10.30
CA PHE A 463 -4.54 -1.93 -10.05
C PHE A 463 -4.54 -1.11 -11.35
N VAL A 464 -3.57 -1.37 -12.24
CA VAL A 464 -3.49 -0.68 -13.55
C VAL A 464 -4.67 -1.08 -14.44
N ARG A 465 -5.12 -2.35 -14.42
CA ARG A 465 -6.28 -2.81 -15.17
C ARG A 465 -7.55 -2.05 -14.79
N GLU A 466 -7.81 -1.81 -13.51
CA GLU A 466 -8.99 -1.06 -13.07
C GLU A 466 -8.94 0.40 -13.57
N ILE A 467 -7.77 1.04 -13.56
CA ILE A 467 -7.61 2.37 -14.13
C ILE A 467 -7.86 2.35 -15.66
N TYR A 468 -7.31 1.36 -16.36
CA TYR A 468 -7.52 1.19 -17.80
C TYR A 468 -8.98 0.92 -18.17
N GLN A 469 -9.69 0.14 -17.36
CA GLN A 469 -11.12 -0.13 -17.57
C GLN A 469 -12.00 1.09 -17.30
N TYR A 470 -11.57 1.94 -16.37
CA TYR A 470 -12.25 3.19 -16.05
C TYR A 470 -12.07 4.22 -17.18
N ASP A 471 -10.84 4.44 -17.60
CA ASP A 471 -10.45 5.33 -18.70
C ASP A 471 -9.22 4.78 -19.41
N ALA A 472 -9.41 4.32 -20.66
CA ALA A 472 -8.36 3.72 -21.45
C ALA A 472 -7.22 4.72 -21.76
N THR A 473 -7.52 6.01 -21.88
CA THR A 473 -6.52 7.06 -22.15
C THR A 473 -5.59 7.22 -20.96
N ILE A 474 -6.14 7.33 -19.75
CA ILE A 474 -5.35 7.40 -18.51
C ILE A 474 -4.52 6.12 -18.33
N GLY A 475 -5.13 4.94 -18.55
CA GLY A 475 -4.44 3.66 -18.45
C GLY A 475 -3.30 3.53 -19.44
N MET A 476 -3.49 3.95 -20.69
CA MET A 476 -2.43 3.99 -21.71
C MET A 476 -1.32 4.96 -21.35
N TYR A 477 -1.66 6.14 -20.83
CA TYR A 477 -0.68 7.14 -20.41
C TYR A 477 0.26 6.63 -19.31
N ILE A 478 -0.26 5.88 -18.33
CA ILE A 478 0.55 5.26 -17.26
C ILE A 478 1.54 4.23 -17.84
N MET A 479 1.15 3.49 -18.88
CA MET A 479 1.97 2.41 -19.46
C MET A 479 2.85 2.84 -20.63
N SER A 480 2.62 4.03 -21.18
CA SER A 480 3.31 4.54 -22.35
C SER A 480 4.04 5.85 -22.07
N ASP A 481 4.66 6.41 -23.10
CA ASP A 481 5.38 7.70 -23.08
C ASP A 481 6.43 7.79 -21.95
N ARG A 482 6.43 8.86 -21.22
CA ARG A 482 7.42 9.17 -20.19
C ARG A 482 7.39 8.19 -19.00
N GLU A 483 6.20 7.69 -18.66
CA GLU A 483 6.00 6.77 -17.54
C GLU A 483 6.44 5.33 -17.87
N SER A 484 6.51 4.96 -19.15
CA SER A 484 7.02 3.64 -19.58
C SER A 484 8.46 3.37 -19.12
N MET A 485 9.28 4.42 -19.01
CA MET A 485 10.65 4.29 -18.49
C MET A 485 10.66 3.85 -17.02
N PHE A 486 9.73 4.35 -16.20
CA PHE A 486 9.61 3.92 -14.80
C PHE A 486 9.18 2.45 -14.71
N MET A 487 8.25 2.02 -15.56
CA MET A 487 7.83 0.62 -15.64
C MET A 487 9.00 -0.29 -16.05
N LEU A 488 9.80 0.12 -17.03
CA LEU A 488 11.00 -0.62 -17.46
C LEU A 488 12.04 -0.71 -16.33
N VAL A 489 12.36 0.41 -15.68
CA VAL A 489 13.31 0.46 -14.57
C VAL A 489 12.81 -0.40 -13.41
N GLN A 490 11.53 -0.32 -13.07
CA GLN A 490 10.93 -1.15 -12.03
C GLN A 490 11.03 -2.64 -12.38
N GLY A 491 10.72 -3.03 -13.61
CA GLY A 491 10.84 -4.41 -14.09
C GLY A 491 12.28 -4.93 -13.99
N LEU A 492 13.27 -4.12 -14.39
CA LEU A 492 14.69 -4.45 -14.26
C LEU A 492 15.13 -4.59 -12.81
N LEU A 493 14.70 -3.69 -11.93
CA LEU A 493 15.01 -3.77 -10.50
C LEU A 493 14.42 -5.02 -9.86
N VAL A 494 13.15 -5.32 -10.12
CA VAL A 494 12.47 -6.54 -9.62
C VAL A 494 13.18 -7.79 -10.15
N GLY A 495 13.50 -7.84 -11.45
CA GLY A 495 14.25 -8.94 -12.07
C GLY A 495 15.64 -9.11 -11.44
N THR A 496 16.35 -8.01 -11.15
CA THR A 496 17.64 -8.03 -10.48
C THR A 496 17.50 -8.56 -9.05
N MET A 497 16.47 -8.12 -8.31
CA MET A 497 16.23 -8.59 -6.94
C MET A 497 15.96 -10.10 -6.90
N PHE A 498 15.15 -10.63 -7.83
CA PHE A 498 14.95 -12.08 -7.94
C PHE A 498 16.21 -12.84 -8.32
N SER A 499 17.02 -12.27 -9.22
CA SER A 499 18.25 -12.93 -9.69
C SER A 499 19.36 -12.93 -8.65
N ALA A 500 19.40 -11.94 -7.77
CA ALA A 500 20.40 -11.79 -6.71
C ALA A 500 20.03 -12.51 -5.41
N SER A 501 18.79 -13.01 -5.30
CA SER A 501 18.28 -13.71 -4.12
C SER A 501 18.40 -15.22 -4.23
#